data_e790703ed035de3999e38b28a7172860
#
_entry.id   e790703ed035de3999e38b28a7172860
#
_cell.length_a   1.000
_cell.length_b   1.000
_cell.length_c   1.000
_cell.angle_alpha   90.00
_cell.angle_beta   90.00
_cell.angle_gamma   90.00
#
_symmetry.space_group_name_H-M   'P 1'
#
loop_
_entity.id
_entity.type
_entity.pdbx_description
1 polymer ?
#
loop_
_entity_poly.entity_id
_entity_poly.type
_entity_poly.pdbx_seq_one_letter_code
_entity_poly.pdbx_strand_id
1 'polypeptide(L)'
;MTDLLYFDDFTVGQTFALRPYKVTKEEIVEFAGKYDPQAFHLDEEAGANSFLGGLCASGWQTGAITHRLNCEAFFLKVHSLGGMGADDMRWVKPVFPGDELTGTTTILELKPSKSRPTIGLVHLLTETFNQNAELVFEMKAWCILARRPA
;
A
#
# COMPACT_ATOMS: atom_id res chain seq x y z
N MET A 1 11.65 23.82 3.12
CA MET A 1 11.32 22.65 2.28
C MET A 1 12.41 21.61 2.47
N THR A 2 12.04 20.42 2.84
CA THR A 2 13.00 19.30 2.81
C THR A 2 13.23 18.91 1.35
N ASP A 3 14.49 18.83 0.93
CA ASP A 3 14.82 18.37 -0.41
C ASP A 3 14.36 16.91 -0.58
N LEU A 4 13.77 16.60 -1.76
CA LEU A 4 13.38 15.26 -2.08
C LEU A 4 14.61 14.36 -2.24
N LEU A 5 14.47 13.11 -1.79
CA LEU A 5 15.53 12.12 -1.86
C LEU A 5 15.60 11.47 -3.25
N TYR A 6 16.81 11.08 -3.62
CA TYR A 6 17.09 10.37 -4.86
C TYR A 6 17.30 8.87 -4.60
N PHE A 7 17.26 8.08 -5.66
CA PHE A 7 17.58 6.65 -5.60
C PHE A 7 18.87 6.35 -4.82
N ASP A 8 19.88 7.21 -4.99
CA ASP A 8 21.22 7.03 -4.42
C ASP A 8 21.27 7.25 -2.90
N ASP A 9 20.18 7.76 -2.30
CA ASP A 9 20.10 8.02 -0.86
C ASP A 9 19.61 6.81 -0.05
N PHE A 10 19.26 5.72 -0.71
CA PHE A 10 18.63 4.56 -0.07
C PHE A 10 19.55 3.35 0.05
N THR A 11 19.21 2.49 1.01
CA THR A 11 19.92 1.25 1.31
C THR A 11 18.94 0.08 1.39
N VAL A 12 19.31 -1.07 0.89
CA VAL A 12 18.53 -2.31 1.03
C VAL A 12 18.32 -2.63 2.51
N GLY A 13 17.09 -3.02 2.86
CA GLY A 13 16.69 -3.31 4.23
C GLY A 13 16.14 -2.11 5.00
N GLN A 14 16.24 -0.90 4.45
CA GLN A 14 15.67 0.30 5.05
C GLN A 14 14.14 0.19 5.12
N THR A 15 13.55 0.63 6.24
CA THR A 15 12.11 0.53 6.50
C THR A 15 11.47 1.89 6.72
N PHE A 16 10.18 1.98 6.37
CA PHE A 16 9.37 3.19 6.52
C PHE A 16 8.06 2.80 7.19
N ALA A 17 7.79 3.37 8.36
CA ALA A 17 6.56 3.11 9.10
C ALA A 17 5.38 3.82 8.45
N LEU A 18 4.27 3.10 8.28
CA LEU A 18 2.99 3.66 7.87
C LEU A 18 2.22 4.11 9.10
N ARG A 19 1.69 5.34 9.07
CA ARG A 19 0.90 5.84 10.18
C ARG A 19 -0.40 5.05 10.36
N PRO A 20 -0.99 5.05 11.58
CA PRO A 20 -2.29 4.43 11.79
C PRO A 20 -3.40 5.08 10.94
N TYR A 21 -4.30 4.24 10.43
CA TYR A 21 -5.47 4.66 9.67
C TYR A 21 -6.70 3.86 10.10
N LYS A 22 -7.72 4.52 10.59
CA LYS A 22 -8.98 3.88 10.99
C LYS A 22 -9.93 3.82 9.80
N VAL A 23 -10.38 2.60 9.47
CA VAL A 23 -11.31 2.36 8.38
C VAL A 23 -12.73 2.53 8.87
N THR A 24 -13.54 3.34 8.19
CA THR A 24 -14.93 3.58 8.55
C THR A 24 -15.88 2.77 7.65
N LYS A 25 -17.06 2.45 8.18
CA LYS A 25 -18.11 1.79 7.41
C LYS A 25 -18.52 2.65 6.21
N GLU A 26 -18.64 3.95 6.40
CA GLU A 26 -19.07 4.90 5.37
C GLU A 26 -18.13 4.87 4.17
N GLU A 27 -16.81 4.90 4.40
CA GLU A 27 -15.85 4.83 3.30
C GLU A 27 -15.81 3.45 2.62
N ILE A 28 -16.04 2.36 3.36
CA ILE A 28 -16.15 1.02 2.78
C ILE A 28 -17.30 0.98 1.75
N VAL A 29 -18.47 1.43 2.14
CA VAL A 29 -19.65 1.43 1.28
C VAL A 29 -19.48 2.39 0.11
N GLU A 30 -18.93 3.58 0.35
CA GLU A 30 -18.68 4.57 -0.70
C GLU A 30 -17.70 4.03 -1.76
N PHE A 31 -16.58 3.47 -1.34
CA PHE A 31 -15.60 2.89 -2.27
C PHE A 31 -16.19 1.73 -3.06
N ALA A 32 -16.87 0.83 -2.37
CA ALA A 32 -17.46 -0.35 -3.00
C ALA A 32 -18.54 0.04 -4.01
N GLY A 33 -19.38 1.03 -3.69
CA GLY A 33 -20.40 1.52 -4.60
C GLY A 33 -19.83 2.05 -5.92
N LYS A 34 -18.62 2.59 -5.89
CA LYS A 34 -17.93 3.11 -7.08
C LYS A 34 -17.14 2.06 -7.85
N TYR A 35 -16.44 1.15 -7.15
CA TYR A 35 -15.40 0.34 -7.75
C TYR A 35 -15.53 -1.16 -7.56
N ASP A 36 -16.30 -1.62 -6.57
CA ASP A 36 -16.46 -3.05 -6.26
C ASP A 36 -17.83 -3.32 -5.64
N PRO A 37 -18.92 -3.21 -6.44
CA PRO A 37 -20.28 -3.23 -5.92
C PRO A 37 -20.79 -4.64 -5.60
N GLN A 38 -19.96 -5.45 -4.96
CA GLN A 38 -20.37 -6.76 -4.45
C GLN A 38 -21.10 -6.60 -3.13
N ALA A 39 -22.18 -7.37 -2.92
CA ALA A 39 -23.11 -7.19 -1.80
C ALA A 39 -22.42 -7.19 -0.42
N PHE A 40 -21.41 -8.04 -0.22
CA PHE A 40 -20.68 -8.15 1.05
C PHE A 40 -19.75 -6.95 1.36
N HIS A 41 -19.61 -6.01 0.43
CA HIS A 41 -18.94 -4.72 0.64
C HIS A 41 -19.92 -3.55 0.78
N LEU A 42 -21.21 -3.79 0.57
CA LEU A 42 -22.24 -2.74 0.54
C LEU A 42 -23.26 -2.84 1.68
N ASP A 43 -23.50 -4.05 2.18
CA ASP A 43 -24.59 -4.34 3.12
C ASP A 43 -24.13 -5.25 4.25
N GLU A 44 -24.53 -4.89 5.49
CA GLU A 44 -24.07 -5.62 6.69
C GLU A 44 -24.64 -7.04 6.76
N GLU A 45 -25.91 -7.23 6.37
CA GLU A 45 -26.53 -8.56 6.40
C GLU A 45 -25.91 -9.46 5.32
N ALA A 46 -25.72 -8.92 4.12
CA ALA A 46 -25.04 -9.64 3.04
C ALA A 46 -23.61 -10.00 3.43
N GLY A 47 -22.88 -9.09 4.07
CA GLY A 47 -21.54 -9.33 4.59
C GLY A 47 -21.52 -10.42 5.65
N ALA A 48 -22.42 -10.36 6.64
CA ALA A 48 -22.52 -11.35 7.72
C ALA A 48 -22.84 -12.77 7.20
N ASN A 49 -23.62 -12.85 6.14
CA ASN A 49 -23.98 -14.13 5.50
C ASN A 49 -22.97 -14.62 4.46
N SER A 50 -21.90 -13.84 4.22
CA SER A 50 -20.86 -14.17 3.25
C SER A 50 -19.75 -15.04 3.86
N PHE A 51 -18.92 -15.61 2.99
CA PHE A 51 -17.69 -16.30 3.39
C PHE A 51 -16.75 -15.43 4.26
N LEU A 52 -16.83 -14.10 4.10
CA LEU A 52 -15.95 -13.15 4.80
C LEU A 52 -16.40 -12.88 6.26
N GLY A 53 -17.63 -13.24 6.63
CA GLY A 53 -18.13 -13.18 8.00
C GLY A 53 -18.54 -11.80 8.50
N GLY A 54 -18.65 -10.81 7.62
CA GLY A 54 -19.07 -9.45 7.95
C GLY A 54 -18.94 -8.51 6.77
N LEU A 55 -19.55 -7.32 6.88
CA LEU A 55 -19.27 -6.23 5.96
C LEU A 55 -17.78 -5.90 6.03
N CYS A 56 -17.10 -5.97 4.91
CA CYS A 56 -15.66 -5.70 4.85
C CYS A 56 -15.29 -4.80 3.68
N ALA A 57 -14.15 -4.14 3.80
CA ALA A 57 -13.59 -3.34 2.74
C ALA A 57 -13.27 -4.19 1.50
N SER A 58 -13.52 -3.63 0.31
CA SER A 58 -12.94 -4.18 -0.90
C SER A 58 -11.43 -4.33 -0.75
N GLY A 59 -10.86 -5.42 -1.23
CA GLY A 59 -9.42 -5.60 -1.27
C GLY A 59 -8.72 -4.44 -2.00
N TRP A 60 -9.33 -3.92 -3.05
CA TRP A 60 -8.82 -2.74 -3.76
C TRP A 60 -8.83 -1.48 -2.91
N GLN A 61 -9.79 -1.34 -2.00
CA GLN A 61 -9.79 -0.24 -1.03
C GLN A 61 -8.64 -0.41 -0.03
N THR A 62 -8.45 -1.60 0.51
CA THR A 62 -7.33 -1.89 1.42
C THR A 62 -6.00 -1.58 0.74
N GLY A 63 -5.84 -1.98 -0.51
CA GLY A 63 -4.67 -1.64 -1.33
C GLY A 63 -4.51 -0.13 -1.53
N ALA A 64 -5.60 0.59 -1.82
CA ALA A 64 -5.58 2.04 -2.01
C ALA A 64 -5.23 2.79 -0.72
N ILE A 65 -5.79 2.39 0.42
CA ILE A 65 -5.43 2.96 1.74
C ILE A 65 -3.96 2.70 2.03
N THR A 66 -3.49 1.48 1.86
CA THR A 66 -2.07 1.13 2.04
C THR A 66 -1.18 1.99 1.15
N HIS A 67 -1.54 2.18 -0.11
CA HIS A 67 -0.78 3.03 -1.02
C HIS A 67 -0.79 4.51 -0.58
N ARG A 68 -1.93 5.02 -0.10
CA ARG A 68 -2.00 6.38 0.45
C ARG A 68 -1.02 6.56 1.62
N LEU A 69 -1.00 5.61 2.55
CA LEU A 69 -0.07 5.63 3.67
C LEU A 69 1.38 5.53 3.22
N ASN A 70 1.63 4.72 2.19
CA ASN A 70 2.96 4.59 1.59
C ASN A 70 3.39 5.87 0.85
N CYS A 71 2.46 6.57 0.23
CA CYS A 71 2.75 7.88 -0.34
C CYS A 71 3.25 8.84 0.74
N GLU A 72 2.57 8.91 1.87
CA GLU A 72 2.96 9.80 2.98
C GLU A 72 4.30 9.39 3.61
N ALA A 73 4.55 8.08 3.75
CA ALA A 73 5.77 7.58 4.35
C ALA A 73 6.99 7.67 3.42
N PHE A 74 6.79 7.50 2.12
CA PHE A 74 7.88 7.33 1.16
C PHE A 74 7.72 8.19 -0.11
N PHE A 75 6.69 7.96 -0.94
CA PHE A 75 6.64 8.50 -2.29
C PHE A 75 6.61 10.03 -2.39
N LEU A 76 6.03 10.72 -1.41
CA LEU A 76 6.01 12.20 -1.36
C LEU A 76 7.34 12.81 -0.91
N LYS A 77 8.30 11.99 -0.50
CA LYS A 77 9.62 12.41 -0.01
C LYS A 77 10.75 12.13 -0.99
N VAL A 78 10.43 11.58 -2.15
CA VAL A 78 11.42 11.12 -3.12
C VAL A 78 11.12 11.66 -4.51
N HIS A 79 12.13 11.68 -5.38
CA HIS A 79 11.96 11.97 -6.80
C HIS A 79 11.35 10.74 -7.52
N SER A 80 10.07 10.48 -7.24
CA SER A 80 9.33 9.36 -7.85
C SER A 80 8.98 9.65 -9.30
N LEU A 81 9.21 8.66 -10.16
CA LEU A 81 8.92 8.71 -11.60
C LEU A 81 7.81 7.76 -12.02
N GLY A 82 7.24 7.02 -11.07
CA GLY A 82 6.13 6.09 -11.30
C GLY A 82 6.42 4.66 -10.89
N GLY A 83 5.44 3.80 -11.09
CA GLY A 83 5.52 2.37 -10.82
C GLY A 83 5.62 1.54 -12.09
N MET A 84 6.11 0.31 -11.93
CA MET A 84 6.24 -0.65 -13.03
C MET A 84 5.28 -1.84 -12.89
N GLY A 85 4.59 -1.94 -11.76
CA GLY A 85 3.67 -3.03 -11.48
C GLY A 85 3.94 -3.68 -10.13
N ALA A 86 2.98 -4.50 -9.72
CA ALA A 86 3.08 -5.36 -8.55
C ALA A 86 3.35 -6.79 -9.02
N ASP A 87 4.37 -7.43 -8.46
CA ASP A 87 4.75 -8.80 -8.79
C ASP A 87 4.21 -9.81 -7.77
N ASP A 88 3.71 -9.34 -6.63
CA ASP A 88 3.03 -10.17 -5.64
C ASP A 88 2.09 -9.28 -4.83
N MET A 89 0.82 -9.66 -4.76
CA MET A 89 -0.20 -8.92 -4.02
C MET A 89 -1.16 -9.92 -3.38
N ARG A 90 -1.33 -9.83 -2.05
CA ARG A 90 -2.20 -10.75 -1.31
C ARG A 90 -3.06 -10.03 -0.29
N TRP A 91 -4.34 -10.36 -0.29
CA TRP A 91 -5.29 -10.04 0.77
C TRP A 91 -5.37 -11.23 1.72
N VAL A 92 -4.72 -11.10 2.88
CA VAL A 92 -4.54 -12.22 3.82
C VAL A 92 -5.75 -12.37 4.74
N LYS A 93 -6.33 -11.24 5.17
CA LYS A 93 -7.52 -11.20 6.02
C LYS A 93 -8.45 -10.05 5.61
N PRO A 94 -9.78 -10.20 5.81
CA PRO A 94 -10.71 -9.10 5.61
C PRO A 94 -10.41 -7.93 6.54
N VAL A 95 -10.70 -6.72 6.06
CA VAL A 95 -10.66 -5.48 6.84
C VAL A 95 -12.09 -5.05 7.13
N PHE A 96 -12.42 -4.94 8.40
CA PHE A 96 -13.77 -4.61 8.86
C PHE A 96 -13.89 -3.15 9.28
N PRO A 97 -15.14 -2.61 9.32
CA PRO A 97 -15.37 -1.28 9.87
C PRO A 97 -14.79 -1.15 11.28
N GLY A 98 -14.08 -0.05 11.54
CA GLY A 98 -13.43 0.20 12.82
C GLY A 98 -12.03 -0.37 12.96
N ASP A 99 -11.57 -1.20 12.04
CA ASP A 99 -10.18 -1.66 12.05
C ASP A 99 -9.22 -0.48 11.90
N GLU A 100 -8.12 -0.53 12.67
CA GLU A 100 -7.03 0.42 12.57
C GLU A 100 -5.84 -0.23 11.87
N LEU A 101 -5.51 0.29 10.71
CA LEU A 101 -4.43 -0.23 9.87
C LEU A 101 -3.13 0.52 10.18
N THR A 102 -2.05 -0.25 10.33
CA THR A 102 -0.67 0.23 10.38
C THR A 102 0.16 -0.62 9.43
N GLY A 103 1.41 -0.28 9.26
CA GLY A 103 2.25 -1.13 8.42
C GLY A 103 3.67 -0.63 8.29
N THR A 104 4.39 -1.29 7.41
CA THR A 104 5.79 -1.01 7.12
C THR A 104 6.08 -1.25 5.65
N THR A 105 6.85 -0.36 5.05
CA THR A 105 7.43 -0.56 3.73
C THR A 105 8.93 -0.81 3.89
N THR A 106 9.42 -1.85 3.25
CA THR A 106 10.82 -2.27 3.30
C THR A 106 11.42 -2.24 1.90
N ILE A 107 12.61 -1.70 1.76
CA ILE A 107 13.38 -1.78 0.51
C ILE A 107 14.01 -3.18 0.41
N LEU A 108 13.54 -3.97 -0.55
CA LEU A 108 14.06 -5.31 -0.80
C LEU A 108 15.27 -5.30 -1.74
N GLU A 109 15.24 -4.45 -2.75
CA GLU A 109 16.26 -4.40 -3.79
C GLU A 109 16.39 -2.99 -4.36
N LEU A 110 17.62 -2.62 -4.70
CA LEU A 110 17.97 -1.38 -5.40
C LEU A 110 18.72 -1.76 -6.67
N LYS A 111 18.19 -1.39 -7.83
CA LYS A 111 18.76 -1.76 -9.12
C LYS A 111 18.92 -0.52 -10.01
N PRO A 112 20.14 -0.02 -10.20
CA PRO A 112 20.39 1.01 -11.19
C PRO A 112 19.97 0.53 -12.58
N SER A 113 19.32 1.39 -13.37
CA SER A 113 18.95 1.04 -14.74
C SER A 113 20.21 1.00 -15.61
N LYS A 114 20.38 -0.08 -16.37
CA LYS A 114 21.47 -0.21 -17.33
C LYS A 114 21.24 0.61 -18.59
N SER A 115 19.98 0.71 -19.04
CA SER A 115 19.60 1.42 -20.27
C SER A 115 19.37 2.91 -20.06
N ARG A 116 19.05 3.34 -18.83
CA ARG A 116 18.79 4.74 -18.45
C ARG A 116 19.56 5.11 -17.19
N PRO A 117 20.79 5.64 -17.30
CA PRO A 117 21.65 5.92 -16.14
C PRO A 117 21.07 6.93 -15.14
N THR A 118 20.07 7.72 -15.56
CA THR A 118 19.41 8.76 -14.75
C THR A 118 18.34 8.23 -13.80
N ILE A 119 18.01 6.92 -13.87
CA ILE A 119 16.99 6.30 -13.03
C ILE A 119 17.50 5.04 -12.33
N GLY A 120 16.84 4.73 -11.23
CA GLY A 120 17.00 3.46 -10.54
C GLY A 120 15.65 2.82 -10.26
N LEU A 121 15.65 1.50 -10.12
CA LEU A 121 14.48 0.69 -9.80
C LEU A 121 14.55 0.27 -8.35
N VAL A 122 13.46 0.44 -7.62
CA VAL A 122 13.36 0.07 -6.20
C VAL A 122 12.28 -0.98 -6.04
N HIS A 123 12.63 -2.12 -5.47
CA HIS A 123 11.69 -3.17 -5.11
C HIS A 123 11.26 -2.98 -3.66
N LEU A 124 9.97 -2.78 -3.45
CA LEU A 124 9.39 -2.50 -2.14
C LEU A 124 8.48 -3.65 -1.71
N LEU A 125 8.59 -4.06 -0.44
CA LEU A 125 7.59 -4.87 0.25
C LEU A 125 6.80 -3.96 1.17
N THR A 126 5.49 -3.89 0.99
CA THR A 126 4.59 -3.18 1.91
C THR A 126 3.68 -4.19 2.60
N GLU A 127 3.69 -4.16 3.92
CA GLU A 127 2.90 -5.03 4.78
C GLU A 127 1.96 -4.18 5.63
N THR A 128 0.69 -4.55 5.65
CA THR A 128 -0.36 -3.82 6.39
C THR A 128 -0.99 -4.75 7.42
N PHE A 129 -1.08 -4.26 8.65
CA PHE A 129 -1.58 -5.00 9.81
C PHE A 129 -2.79 -4.29 10.40
N ASN A 130 -3.70 -5.07 11.02
CA ASN A 130 -4.80 -4.51 11.82
C ASN A 130 -4.35 -4.22 13.26
N GLN A 131 -5.26 -3.76 14.11
CA GLN A 131 -5.00 -3.43 15.53
C GLN A 131 -4.55 -4.63 16.38
N ASN A 132 -4.77 -5.85 15.92
CA ASN A 132 -4.35 -7.08 16.58
C ASN A 132 -2.97 -7.58 16.11
N ALA A 133 -2.25 -6.75 15.36
CA ALA A 133 -0.98 -7.10 14.72
C ALA A 133 -1.10 -8.28 13.74
N GLU A 134 -2.28 -8.47 13.15
CA GLU A 134 -2.51 -9.49 12.13
C GLU A 134 -2.26 -8.90 10.74
N LEU A 135 -1.49 -9.60 9.92
CA LEU A 135 -1.26 -9.23 8.53
C LEU A 135 -2.59 -9.31 7.75
N VAL A 136 -3.01 -8.21 7.16
CA VAL A 136 -4.25 -8.14 6.35
C VAL A 136 -3.96 -8.01 4.86
N PHE A 137 -2.87 -7.34 4.50
CA PHE A 137 -2.49 -7.11 3.11
C PHE A 137 -0.98 -7.02 2.96
N GLU A 138 -0.45 -7.59 1.90
CA GLU A 138 0.96 -7.41 1.52
C GLU A 138 1.09 -7.25 0.01
N MET A 139 2.09 -6.47 -0.40
CA MET A 139 2.37 -6.22 -1.80
C MET A 139 3.86 -6.05 -2.02
N LYS A 140 4.39 -6.69 -3.05
CA LYS A 140 5.70 -6.38 -3.62
C LYS A 140 5.51 -5.64 -4.93
N ALA A 141 6.20 -4.54 -5.09
CA ALA A 141 6.09 -3.73 -6.30
C ALA A 141 7.41 -3.06 -6.64
N TRP A 142 7.60 -2.81 -7.93
CA TRP A 142 8.73 -2.06 -8.46
C TRP A 142 8.32 -0.62 -8.74
N CYS A 143 9.10 0.33 -8.26
CA CYS A 143 8.96 1.74 -8.58
C CYS A 143 10.25 2.31 -9.19
N ILE A 144 10.11 3.45 -9.84
CA ILE A 144 11.19 4.15 -10.52
C ILE A 144 11.49 5.43 -9.77
N LEU A 145 12.73 5.64 -9.38
CA LEU A 145 13.20 6.89 -8.80
C LEU A 145 14.25 7.53 -9.70
N ALA A 146 14.30 8.86 -9.69
CA ALA A 146 15.40 9.57 -10.31
C ALA A 146 16.70 9.33 -9.54
N ARG A 147 17.80 9.24 -10.26
CA ARG A 147 19.14 9.26 -9.68
C ARG A 147 19.61 10.71 -9.52
N ARG A 148 20.53 10.90 -8.58
CA ARG A 148 21.14 12.21 -8.36
C ARG A 148 21.84 12.68 -9.63
N PRO A 149 21.61 13.91 -10.10
CA PRO A 149 22.36 14.44 -11.23
C PRO A 149 23.86 14.43 -10.96
N ALA A 150 24.63 14.19 -12.00
CA ALA A 150 26.09 14.24 -11.93
C ALA A 150 26.61 15.64 -11.68
#